data_1383f35edb7a7b3a074deee21fd05188
#
_entry.id   1383f35edb7a7b3a074deee21fd05188
#
_cell.length_a   1.000
_cell.length_b   1.000
_cell.length_c   1.000
_cell.angle_alpha   90.00
_cell.angle_beta   90.00
_cell.angle_gamma   90.00
#
_symmetry.space_group_name_H-M   'P 1'
#
loop_
_entity.id
_entity.type
_entity.pdbx_description
1 polymer ?
#
loop_
_entity_poly.entity_id
_entity_poly.type
_entity_poly.pdbx_seq_one_letter_code
_entity_poly.pdbx_strand_id
1 'polypeptide(L)'
;LVYSAMYDINKSMTENVRKYRDSVEDFKDFIEIWVHEIKLPIASLVLMCHNNRDVIPRKYADQVARLDAYADQVLYYVRAEHASADYRFAETNLKSVIGRVAVKNKDMLLDGDISLNVHDVDECVVTDSKWLEFMVNQIVSNSIKYIDRGQEKTIEIWTEPLGDGKALHIKDNGIGIPQSDIPLVCKKSFTGENGRKHAKSTGMGLYIIDNLCRQLGHKLDITSKVDEYTDVS
;
A
#
# COMPACT_ATOMS: atom_id res chain seq x y z
N LEU A 1 -19.83 16.68 -47.71
CA LEU A 1 -20.76 16.11 -46.72
C LEU A 1 -20.06 15.11 -45.81
N VAL A 2 -19.41 14.04 -46.32
CA VAL A 2 -18.73 13.04 -45.50
C VAL A 2 -17.56 13.66 -44.67
N TYR A 3 -16.71 14.48 -45.28
CA TYR A 3 -15.62 15.15 -44.61
C TYR A 3 -16.06 16.12 -43.49
N SER A 4 -17.17 16.83 -43.72
CA SER A 4 -17.74 17.73 -42.71
C SER A 4 -18.29 16.94 -41.52
N ALA A 5 -19.02 15.84 -41.77
CA ALA A 5 -19.56 14.99 -40.73
C ALA A 5 -18.44 14.30 -39.92
N MET A 6 -17.34 13.85 -40.55
CA MET A 6 -16.18 13.31 -39.84
C MET A 6 -15.46 14.37 -38.97
N TYR A 7 -15.36 15.57 -39.45
CA TYR A 7 -14.77 16.68 -38.68
C TYR A 7 -15.62 17.00 -37.44
N ASP A 8 -16.93 17.08 -37.57
CA ASP A 8 -17.85 17.38 -36.47
C ASP A 8 -17.87 16.26 -35.44
N ILE A 9 -17.79 14.99 -35.87
CA ILE A 9 -17.66 13.82 -34.98
C ILE A 9 -16.34 13.87 -34.20
N ASN A 10 -15.21 14.09 -34.87
CA ASN A 10 -13.91 14.19 -34.24
C ASN A 10 -13.86 15.36 -33.23
N LYS A 11 -14.42 16.53 -33.58
CA LYS A 11 -14.49 17.66 -32.66
C LYS A 11 -15.32 17.33 -31.44
N SER A 12 -16.51 16.76 -31.60
CA SER A 12 -17.39 16.34 -30.51
C SER A 12 -16.73 15.28 -29.61
N MET A 13 -16.05 14.29 -30.19
CA MET A 13 -15.29 13.28 -29.43
C MET A 13 -14.18 13.93 -28.62
N THR A 14 -13.40 14.83 -29.21
CA THR A 14 -12.31 15.52 -28.52
C THR A 14 -12.83 16.38 -27.37
N GLU A 15 -13.93 17.11 -27.57
CA GLU A 15 -14.58 17.91 -26.53
C GLU A 15 -15.14 17.04 -25.39
N ASN A 16 -15.73 15.87 -25.69
CA ASN A 16 -16.25 14.96 -24.69
C ASN A 16 -15.11 14.31 -23.89
N VAL A 17 -14.03 13.88 -24.54
CA VAL A 17 -12.85 13.32 -23.87
C VAL A 17 -12.23 14.39 -22.94
N ARG A 18 -12.14 15.65 -23.39
CA ARG A 18 -11.63 16.73 -22.56
C ARG A 18 -12.52 16.97 -21.33
N LYS A 19 -13.83 17.10 -21.50
CA LYS A 19 -14.79 17.27 -20.40
C LYS A 19 -14.71 16.13 -19.40
N TYR A 20 -14.57 14.88 -19.88
CA TYR A 20 -14.41 13.74 -19.01
C TYR A 20 -13.11 13.80 -18.21
N ARG A 21 -12.00 14.16 -18.86
CA ARG A 21 -10.71 14.34 -18.20
C ARG A 21 -10.78 15.42 -17.11
N ASP A 22 -11.32 16.60 -17.46
CA ASP A 22 -11.45 17.72 -16.53
C ASP A 22 -12.30 17.30 -15.30
N SER A 23 -13.42 16.59 -15.52
CA SER A 23 -14.28 16.09 -14.45
C SER A 23 -13.57 15.05 -13.55
N VAL A 24 -12.71 14.21 -14.11
CA VAL A 24 -11.92 13.23 -13.33
C VAL A 24 -10.85 13.95 -12.50
N GLU A 25 -10.23 15.00 -13.05
CA GLU A 25 -9.23 15.81 -12.36
C GLU A 25 -9.87 16.60 -11.20
N ASP A 26 -11.00 17.26 -11.45
CA ASP A 26 -11.79 17.94 -10.39
C ASP A 26 -12.20 16.96 -9.27
N PHE A 27 -12.62 15.76 -9.62
CA PHE A 27 -12.98 14.74 -8.64
C PHE A 27 -11.77 14.29 -7.81
N LYS A 28 -10.61 14.11 -8.43
CA LYS A 28 -9.36 13.79 -7.73
C LYS A 28 -9.01 14.87 -6.71
N ASP A 29 -9.00 16.14 -7.15
CA ASP A 29 -8.67 17.28 -6.29
C ASP A 29 -9.65 17.37 -5.11
N PHE A 30 -10.93 17.17 -5.37
CA PHE A 30 -11.95 17.11 -4.32
C PHE A 30 -11.65 16.02 -3.29
N ILE A 31 -11.33 14.79 -3.73
CA ILE A 31 -11.03 13.68 -2.82
C ILE A 31 -9.73 13.95 -2.03
N GLU A 32 -8.70 14.53 -2.65
CA GLU A 32 -7.46 14.87 -1.95
C GLU A 32 -7.71 15.88 -0.82
N ILE A 33 -8.46 16.94 -1.10
CA ILE A 33 -8.85 17.93 -0.09
C ILE A 33 -9.69 17.27 1.01
N TRP A 34 -10.69 16.49 0.64
CA TRP A 34 -11.60 15.83 1.58
C TRP A 34 -10.86 14.85 2.52
N VAL A 35 -9.93 14.05 1.98
CA VAL A 35 -9.10 13.15 2.79
C VAL A 35 -8.23 13.95 3.75
N HIS A 36 -7.66 15.08 3.30
CA HIS A 36 -6.86 15.96 4.15
C HIS A 36 -7.67 16.49 5.34
N GLU A 37 -8.91 16.95 5.08
CA GLU A 37 -9.82 17.45 6.11
C GLU A 37 -10.23 16.35 7.12
N ILE A 38 -10.41 15.10 6.67
CA ILE A 38 -10.72 13.96 7.54
C ILE A 38 -9.49 13.55 8.37
N LYS A 39 -8.28 13.66 7.84
CA LYS A 39 -7.07 13.31 8.59
C LYS A 39 -6.81 14.21 9.79
N LEU A 40 -7.27 15.46 9.77
CA LEU A 40 -7.12 16.38 10.90
C LEU A 40 -7.84 15.88 12.17
N PRO A 41 -9.15 15.58 12.16
CA PRO A 41 -9.83 15.01 13.31
C PRO A 41 -9.32 13.62 13.69
N ILE A 42 -8.91 12.79 12.71
CA ILE A 42 -8.31 11.49 13.01
C ILE A 42 -6.99 11.67 13.78
N ALA A 43 -6.12 12.59 13.38
CA ALA A 43 -4.87 12.89 14.09
C ALA A 43 -5.15 13.37 15.53
N SER A 44 -6.19 14.19 15.73
CA SER A 44 -6.63 14.59 17.06
C SER A 44 -7.09 13.40 17.90
N LEU A 45 -7.84 12.48 17.33
CA LEU A 45 -8.29 11.25 18.02
C LEU A 45 -7.10 10.33 18.35
N VAL A 46 -6.14 10.17 17.45
CA VAL A 46 -4.89 9.42 17.71
C VAL A 46 -4.17 10.01 18.91
N LEU A 47 -4.01 11.34 18.94
CA LEU A 47 -3.34 12.03 20.04
C LEU A 47 -4.12 11.89 21.35
N MET A 48 -5.45 11.99 21.33
CA MET A 48 -6.30 11.78 22.51
C MET A 48 -6.16 10.34 23.05
N CYS A 49 -6.17 9.32 22.16
CA CYS A 49 -5.95 7.94 22.55
C CYS A 49 -4.55 7.74 23.15
N HIS A 50 -3.53 8.37 22.57
CA HIS A 50 -2.16 8.30 23.07
C HIS A 50 -2.00 8.91 24.46
N ASN A 51 -2.59 10.10 24.67
CA ASN A 51 -2.45 10.84 25.94
C ASN A 51 -3.32 10.24 27.07
N ASN A 52 -4.32 9.41 26.74
CA ASN A 52 -5.23 8.82 27.71
C ASN A 52 -5.20 7.28 27.67
N ARG A 53 -4.02 6.68 27.46
CA ARG A 53 -3.83 5.22 27.33
C ARG A 53 -4.38 4.43 28.53
N ASP A 54 -4.32 5.03 29.73
CA ASP A 54 -4.78 4.40 30.98
C ASP A 54 -6.31 4.37 31.11
N VAL A 55 -7.01 5.23 30.37
CA VAL A 55 -8.48 5.39 30.48
C VAL A 55 -9.20 4.86 29.25
N ILE A 56 -8.61 5.04 28.06
CA ILE A 56 -9.23 4.65 26.79
C ILE A 56 -8.86 3.19 26.49
N PRO A 57 -9.86 2.27 26.41
CA PRO A 57 -9.58 0.89 26.03
C PRO A 57 -8.90 0.82 24.67
N ARG A 58 -7.84 0.01 24.58
CA ARG A 58 -7.00 -0.17 23.39
C ARG A 58 -7.78 -0.42 22.10
N LYS A 59 -8.91 -1.15 22.19
CA LYS A 59 -9.81 -1.39 21.03
C LYS A 59 -10.24 -0.13 20.29
N TYR A 60 -10.35 1.02 21.00
CA TYR A 60 -10.72 2.28 20.35
C TYR A 60 -9.53 2.91 19.63
N ALA A 61 -8.34 2.87 20.23
CA ALA A 61 -7.10 3.31 19.56
C ALA A 61 -6.86 2.51 18.27
N ASP A 62 -7.06 1.19 18.30
CA ASP A 62 -6.94 0.32 17.12
C ASP A 62 -7.95 0.72 16.02
N GLN A 63 -9.19 1.08 16.38
CA GLN A 63 -10.16 1.54 15.37
C GLN A 63 -9.78 2.90 14.78
N VAL A 64 -9.23 3.82 15.58
CA VAL A 64 -8.76 5.12 15.09
C VAL A 64 -7.57 4.94 14.16
N ALA A 65 -6.61 4.09 14.51
CA ALA A 65 -5.48 3.74 13.65
C ALA A 65 -5.94 3.13 12.31
N ARG A 66 -6.99 2.31 12.33
CA ARG A 66 -7.59 1.75 11.09
C ARG A 66 -8.25 2.82 10.23
N LEU A 67 -8.92 3.81 10.83
CA LEU A 67 -9.50 4.93 10.09
C LEU A 67 -8.42 5.76 9.40
N ASP A 68 -7.30 6.04 10.10
CA ASP A 68 -6.15 6.73 9.51
C ASP A 68 -5.55 5.95 8.32
N ALA A 69 -5.37 4.64 8.48
CA ALA A 69 -4.89 3.77 7.41
C ALA A 69 -5.84 3.73 6.20
N TYR A 70 -7.15 3.77 6.41
CA TYR A 70 -8.12 3.83 5.31
C TYR A 70 -8.11 5.19 4.59
N ALA A 71 -7.95 6.29 5.32
CA ALA A 71 -7.78 7.62 4.73
C ALA A 71 -6.53 7.68 3.85
N ASP A 72 -5.39 7.15 4.35
CA ASP A 72 -4.18 7.01 3.55
C ASP A 72 -4.42 6.17 2.30
N GLN A 73 -5.10 5.03 2.43
CA GLN A 73 -5.37 4.12 1.31
C GLN A 73 -6.19 4.77 0.20
N VAL A 74 -7.22 5.57 0.56
CA VAL A 74 -8.01 6.33 -0.42
C VAL A 74 -7.14 7.36 -1.13
N LEU A 75 -6.33 8.11 -0.38
CA LEU A 75 -5.44 9.12 -0.96
C LEU A 75 -4.44 8.51 -1.95
N TYR A 76 -3.80 7.40 -1.55
CA TYR A 76 -2.85 6.71 -2.41
C TYR A 76 -3.53 6.08 -3.63
N TYR A 77 -4.75 5.55 -3.48
CA TYR A 77 -5.53 5.03 -4.61
C TYR A 77 -5.82 6.12 -5.64
N VAL A 78 -6.33 7.27 -5.21
CA VAL A 78 -6.64 8.39 -6.10
C VAL A 78 -5.38 8.91 -6.81
N ARG A 79 -4.29 9.02 -6.09
CA ARG A 79 -3.00 9.43 -6.66
C ARG A 79 -2.44 8.39 -7.62
N ALA A 80 -2.51 7.09 -7.30
CA ALA A 80 -1.98 6.03 -8.15
C ALA A 80 -2.71 5.91 -9.49
N GLU A 81 -4.00 6.19 -9.56
CA GLU A 81 -4.73 6.13 -10.85
C GLU A 81 -4.35 7.27 -11.81
N HIS A 82 -3.76 8.38 -11.31
CA HIS A 82 -3.51 9.60 -12.10
C HIS A 82 -2.07 10.12 -12.02
N ALA A 83 -1.18 9.42 -11.35
CA ALA A 83 0.13 9.93 -10.90
C ALA A 83 1.21 10.07 -11.97
N SER A 84 0.91 9.95 -13.28
CA SER A 84 1.94 10.05 -14.33
C SER A 84 2.69 11.38 -14.39
N ALA A 85 2.29 12.40 -13.63
CA ALA A 85 2.88 13.75 -13.65
C ALA A 85 3.69 14.13 -12.39
N ASP A 86 3.58 13.40 -11.26
CA ASP A 86 4.06 13.87 -9.94
C ASP A 86 5.15 13.01 -9.29
N TYR A 87 5.67 11.98 -9.97
CA TYR A 87 6.74 11.16 -9.42
C TYR A 87 8.07 11.90 -9.31
N ARG A 88 8.68 11.86 -8.13
CA ARG A 88 10.00 12.43 -7.87
C ARG A 88 11.03 11.32 -7.77
N PHE A 89 11.57 10.89 -8.90
CA PHE A 89 12.65 9.93 -8.92
C PHE A 89 13.93 10.54 -8.35
N ALA A 90 14.44 9.92 -7.30
CA ALA A 90 15.69 10.30 -6.65
C ALA A 90 16.41 9.05 -6.15
N GLU A 91 17.71 9.19 -5.93
CA GLU A 91 18.48 8.17 -5.22
C GLU A 91 17.92 8.00 -3.81
N THR A 92 17.42 6.81 -3.51
CA THR A 92 16.68 6.50 -2.28
C THR A 92 17.38 5.36 -1.56
N ASN A 93 17.80 5.62 -0.32
CA ASN A 93 18.41 4.60 0.53
C ASN A 93 17.34 3.70 1.14
N LEU A 94 17.40 2.40 0.86
CA LEU A 94 16.42 1.40 1.29
C LEU A 94 16.36 1.26 2.81
N LYS A 95 17.51 1.25 3.48
CA LYS A 95 17.60 1.16 4.94
C LYS A 95 16.85 2.30 5.62
N SER A 96 16.91 3.51 5.07
CA SER A 96 16.19 4.67 5.60
C SER A 96 14.68 4.51 5.43
N VAL A 97 14.21 4.00 4.29
CA VAL A 97 12.79 3.73 4.05
C VAL A 97 12.27 2.66 5.00
N ILE A 98 12.96 1.53 5.07
CA ILE A 98 12.60 0.41 5.95
C ILE A 98 12.61 0.84 7.43
N GLY A 99 13.59 1.66 7.84
CA GLY A 99 13.66 2.23 9.19
C GLY A 99 12.42 3.06 9.56
N ARG A 100 11.95 3.92 8.63
CA ARG A 100 10.71 4.69 8.86
C ARG A 100 9.47 3.79 8.97
N VAL A 101 9.39 2.76 8.13
CA VAL A 101 8.31 1.77 8.18
C VAL A 101 8.34 0.97 9.49
N ALA A 102 9.51 0.55 9.95
CA ALA A 102 9.68 -0.14 11.23
C ALA A 102 9.20 0.71 12.41
N VAL A 103 9.58 2.01 12.43
CA VAL A 103 9.12 2.96 13.45
C VAL A 103 7.60 3.14 13.42
N LYS A 104 7.01 3.27 12.22
CA LYS A 104 5.56 3.42 12.04
C LYS A 104 4.76 2.21 12.56
N ASN A 105 5.31 1.01 12.42
CA ASN A 105 4.66 -0.24 12.83
C ASN A 105 5.13 -0.77 14.20
N LYS A 106 5.97 -0.01 14.92
CA LYS A 106 6.63 -0.45 16.15
C LYS A 106 5.66 -1.03 17.18
N ASP A 107 4.59 -0.30 17.48
CA ASP A 107 3.64 -0.71 18.52
C ASP A 107 2.94 -2.02 18.12
N MET A 108 2.57 -2.17 16.84
CA MET A 108 1.93 -3.41 16.34
C MET A 108 2.89 -4.60 16.34
N LEU A 109 4.16 -4.39 16.01
CA LEU A 109 5.20 -5.43 16.07
C LEU A 109 5.43 -5.90 17.50
N LEU A 110 5.61 -4.97 18.45
CA LEU A 110 5.81 -5.27 19.86
C LEU A 110 4.60 -5.98 20.48
N ASP A 111 3.42 -5.49 20.20
CA ASP A 111 2.16 -6.03 20.73
C ASP A 111 1.82 -7.40 20.15
N GLY A 112 2.23 -7.64 18.91
CA GLY A 112 2.09 -8.93 18.23
C GLY A 112 3.16 -9.94 18.62
N ASP A 113 4.21 -9.53 19.37
CA ASP A 113 5.43 -10.32 19.60
C ASP A 113 6.05 -10.79 18.28
N ILE A 114 6.19 -9.84 17.32
CA ILE A 114 6.68 -10.11 15.97
C ILE A 114 8.12 -9.59 15.85
N SER A 115 9.05 -10.47 15.52
CA SER A 115 10.44 -10.14 15.23
C SER A 115 10.57 -9.61 13.79
N LEU A 116 11.11 -8.39 13.64
CA LEU A 116 11.44 -7.81 12.34
C LEU A 116 12.96 -7.92 12.12
N ASN A 117 13.36 -8.81 11.21
CA ASN A 117 14.75 -9.05 10.86
C ASN A 117 15.09 -8.33 9.55
N VAL A 118 16.06 -7.42 9.59
CA VAL A 118 16.45 -6.64 8.41
C VAL A 118 17.94 -6.83 8.15
N HIS A 119 18.29 -7.28 6.96
CA HIS A 119 19.68 -7.50 6.55
C HIS A 119 19.89 -7.17 5.07
N ASP A 120 21.12 -6.89 4.69
CA ASP A 120 21.52 -6.63 3.29
C ASP A 120 20.72 -5.52 2.58
N VAL A 121 20.29 -4.48 3.32
CA VAL A 121 19.49 -3.37 2.78
C VAL A 121 20.23 -2.04 2.72
N ASP A 122 21.54 -2.02 2.92
CA ASP A 122 22.37 -0.80 2.87
C ASP A 122 22.71 -0.41 1.43
N GLU A 123 21.66 -0.22 0.64
CA GLU A 123 21.68 -0.01 -0.80
C GLU A 123 20.84 1.21 -1.16
N CYS A 124 21.20 1.86 -2.30
CA CYS A 124 20.44 2.94 -2.90
C CYS A 124 19.82 2.48 -4.23
N VAL A 125 18.57 2.90 -4.46
CA VAL A 125 17.84 2.66 -5.70
C VAL A 125 17.25 3.96 -6.23
N VAL A 126 17.06 4.07 -7.53
CA VAL A 126 16.41 5.25 -8.12
C VAL A 126 14.90 5.00 -8.17
N THR A 127 14.18 5.68 -7.30
CA THR A 127 12.72 5.58 -7.18
C THR A 127 12.14 6.80 -6.47
N ASP A 128 10.83 6.87 -6.35
CA ASP A 128 10.19 7.84 -5.47
C ASP A 128 10.10 7.27 -4.04
N SER A 129 10.81 7.92 -3.13
CA SER A 129 10.95 7.49 -1.73
C SER A 129 9.60 7.41 -0.98
N LYS A 130 8.64 8.30 -1.27
CA LYS A 130 7.33 8.31 -0.61
C LYS A 130 6.47 7.14 -1.05
N TRP A 131 6.49 6.86 -2.34
CA TRP A 131 5.74 5.75 -2.90
C TRP A 131 6.34 4.40 -2.49
N LEU A 132 7.68 4.29 -2.48
CA LEU A 132 8.35 3.11 -1.97
C LEU A 132 8.02 2.87 -0.49
N GLU A 133 8.07 3.92 0.33
CA GLU A 133 7.69 3.81 1.75
C GLU A 133 6.26 3.34 1.95
N PHE A 134 5.32 3.86 1.14
CA PHE A 134 3.94 3.38 1.16
C PHE A 134 3.84 1.89 0.80
N MET A 135 4.48 1.46 -0.29
CA MET A 135 4.44 0.06 -0.73
C MET A 135 5.01 -0.88 0.34
N VAL A 136 6.19 -0.57 0.87
CA VAL A 136 6.83 -1.35 1.95
C VAL A 136 5.94 -1.39 3.21
N ASN A 137 5.40 -0.23 3.62
CA ASN A 137 4.50 -0.16 4.76
C ASN A 137 3.23 -1.01 4.58
N GLN A 138 2.67 -1.02 3.38
CA GLN A 138 1.47 -1.79 3.08
C GLN A 138 1.73 -3.29 3.12
N ILE A 139 2.91 -3.74 2.64
CA ILE A 139 3.31 -5.16 2.70
C ILE A 139 3.57 -5.56 4.15
N VAL A 140 4.36 -4.79 4.90
CA VAL A 140 4.64 -5.05 6.33
C VAL A 140 3.34 -5.08 7.16
N SER A 141 2.42 -4.16 6.91
CA SER A 141 1.11 -4.16 7.57
C SER A 141 0.28 -5.39 7.24
N ASN A 142 0.36 -5.90 6.01
CA ASN A 142 -0.28 -7.18 5.63
C ASN A 142 0.39 -8.34 6.36
N SER A 143 1.72 -8.41 6.41
CA SER A 143 2.47 -9.45 7.12
C SER A 143 2.09 -9.48 8.60
N ILE A 144 2.07 -8.33 9.30
CA ILE A 144 1.63 -8.24 10.70
C ILE A 144 0.21 -8.77 10.88
N LYS A 145 -0.68 -8.48 9.93
CA LYS A 145 -2.08 -8.87 10.00
C LYS A 145 -2.33 -10.37 9.81
N TYR A 146 -1.53 -11.01 8.96
CA TYR A 146 -1.73 -12.41 8.56
C TYR A 146 -0.73 -13.37 9.18
N ILE A 147 0.12 -12.90 10.09
CA ILE A 147 1.04 -13.75 10.82
C ILE A 147 0.27 -14.63 11.81
N ASP A 148 0.59 -15.91 11.83
CA ASP A 148 -0.12 -16.86 12.70
C ASP A 148 0.31 -16.73 14.16
N ARG A 149 -0.57 -17.13 15.08
CA ARG A 149 -0.40 -16.97 16.53
C ARG A 149 0.31 -18.16 17.21
N GLY A 150 0.69 -19.19 16.47
CA GLY A 150 1.16 -20.46 17.02
C GLY A 150 2.67 -20.69 17.05
N GLN A 151 3.46 -19.86 16.36
CA GLN A 151 4.92 -20.01 16.21
C GLN A 151 5.66 -18.73 16.53
N GLU A 152 6.99 -18.78 16.59
CA GLU A 152 7.83 -17.58 16.59
C GLU A 152 7.52 -16.76 15.33
N LYS A 153 6.99 -15.56 15.55
CA LYS A 153 6.49 -14.71 14.48
C LYS A 153 7.61 -13.86 13.94
N THR A 154 7.90 -14.02 12.66
CA THR A 154 9.01 -13.33 12.00
C THR A 154 8.59 -12.65 10.72
N ILE A 155 9.11 -11.45 10.51
CA ILE A 155 9.12 -10.75 9.22
C ILE A 155 10.58 -10.51 8.87
N GLU A 156 10.99 -10.96 7.69
CA GLU A 156 12.35 -10.77 7.18
C GLU A 156 12.32 -9.80 6.00
N ILE A 157 13.26 -8.84 5.99
CA ILE A 157 13.41 -7.88 4.89
C ILE A 157 14.87 -7.89 4.45
N TRP A 158 15.10 -8.17 3.15
CA TRP A 158 16.45 -8.18 2.57
C TRP A 158 16.44 -7.80 1.10
N THR A 159 17.60 -7.56 0.52
CA THR A 159 17.75 -7.36 -0.92
C THR A 159 18.59 -8.44 -1.57
N GLU A 160 18.26 -8.75 -2.83
CA GLU A 160 19.05 -9.62 -3.68
C GLU A 160 19.38 -8.95 -5.02
N PRO A 161 20.54 -9.23 -5.61
CA PRO A 161 20.82 -8.79 -6.97
C PRO A 161 19.85 -9.44 -7.97
N LEU A 162 19.27 -8.63 -8.86
CA LEU A 162 18.38 -9.12 -9.92
C LEU A 162 18.73 -8.45 -11.25
N GLY A 163 19.56 -9.11 -12.06
CA GLY A 163 20.07 -8.51 -13.29
C GLY A 163 20.84 -7.23 -13.01
N ASP A 164 20.48 -6.13 -13.68
CA ASP A 164 21.04 -4.79 -13.45
C ASP A 164 20.38 -4.04 -12.27
N GLY A 165 19.42 -4.65 -11.62
CA GLY A 165 18.66 -4.06 -10.50
C GLY A 165 18.80 -4.85 -9.20
N LYS A 166 17.86 -4.59 -8.31
CA LYS A 166 17.74 -5.25 -7.01
C LYS A 166 16.32 -5.71 -6.80
N ALA A 167 16.12 -6.86 -6.17
CA ALA A 167 14.86 -7.29 -5.61
C ALA A 167 14.87 -7.00 -4.11
N LEU A 168 13.82 -6.35 -3.61
CA LEU A 168 13.58 -6.15 -2.19
C LEU A 168 12.54 -7.18 -1.74
N HIS A 169 12.93 -8.08 -0.87
CA HIS A 169 12.08 -9.13 -0.32
C HIS A 169 11.51 -8.74 1.03
N ILE A 170 10.24 -9.01 1.21
CA ILE A 170 9.53 -8.90 2.49
C ILE A 170 8.78 -10.19 2.70
N LYS A 171 9.29 -11.02 3.61
CA LYS A 171 8.78 -12.37 3.86
C LYS A 171 8.26 -12.50 5.29
N ASP A 172 7.06 -13.03 5.43
CA ASP A 172 6.48 -13.40 6.71
C ASP A 172 6.29 -14.92 6.81
N ASN A 173 6.29 -15.44 8.02
CA ASN A 173 5.97 -16.84 8.32
C ASN A 173 4.50 -17.01 8.75
N GLY A 174 3.59 -16.26 8.12
CA GLY A 174 2.17 -16.27 8.42
C GLY A 174 1.40 -17.42 7.78
N ILE A 175 0.08 -17.26 7.73
CA ILE A 175 -0.87 -18.26 7.22
C ILE A 175 -0.72 -18.58 5.73
N GLY A 176 0.09 -17.80 5.00
CA GLY A 176 0.28 -17.98 3.57
C GLY A 176 -0.96 -17.69 2.71
N ILE A 177 -0.79 -17.84 1.41
CA ILE A 177 -1.81 -17.59 0.39
C ILE A 177 -1.99 -18.88 -0.43
N PRO A 178 -3.23 -19.38 -0.61
CA PRO A 178 -3.49 -20.50 -1.50
C PRO A 178 -3.03 -20.22 -2.93
N GLN A 179 -2.45 -21.21 -3.59
CA GLN A 179 -1.94 -21.07 -4.97
C GLN A 179 -3.02 -20.60 -5.96
N SER A 180 -4.29 -20.99 -5.72
CA SER A 180 -5.44 -20.52 -6.51
C SER A 180 -5.68 -19.02 -6.40
N ASP A 181 -5.29 -18.41 -5.27
CA ASP A 181 -5.55 -17.01 -4.96
C ASP A 181 -4.43 -16.09 -5.43
N ILE A 182 -3.19 -16.58 -5.56
CA ILE A 182 -2.02 -15.77 -5.96
C ILE A 182 -2.29 -14.94 -7.22
N PRO A 183 -2.88 -15.46 -8.33
CA PRO A 183 -3.17 -14.66 -9.51
C PRO A 183 -4.26 -13.59 -9.29
N LEU A 184 -4.95 -13.64 -8.15
CA LEU A 184 -6.09 -12.80 -7.84
C LEU A 184 -5.80 -11.74 -6.77
N VAL A 185 -4.75 -11.91 -5.96
CA VAL A 185 -4.47 -11.05 -4.80
C VAL A 185 -4.22 -9.59 -5.17
N CYS A 186 -3.76 -9.33 -6.39
CA CYS A 186 -3.59 -7.98 -6.93
C CYS A 186 -4.82 -7.44 -7.66
N LYS A 187 -5.96 -8.17 -7.70
CA LYS A 187 -7.19 -7.66 -8.27
C LYS A 187 -7.92 -6.75 -7.31
N LYS A 188 -8.55 -5.71 -7.84
CA LYS A 188 -9.32 -4.72 -7.08
C LYS A 188 -10.38 -5.40 -6.19
N SER A 189 -10.37 -5.06 -4.90
CA SER A 189 -11.32 -5.56 -3.91
C SER A 189 -11.30 -7.09 -3.68
N PHE A 190 -10.24 -7.78 -4.12
CA PHE A 190 -10.08 -9.19 -3.82
C PHE A 190 -9.66 -9.40 -2.37
N THR A 191 -10.45 -10.20 -1.65
CA THR A 191 -10.16 -10.62 -0.29
C THR A 191 -10.33 -12.13 -0.22
N GLY A 192 -9.27 -12.90 -0.38
CA GLY A 192 -9.32 -14.36 -0.30
C GLY A 192 -10.07 -14.88 0.94
N GLU A 193 -10.20 -16.19 1.11
CA GLU A 193 -10.91 -16.78 2.27
C GLU A 193 -10.37 -16.28 3.61
N ASN A 194 -9.06 -16.08 3.70
CA ASN A 194 -8.38 -15.57 4.89
C ASN A 194 -8.79 -14.12 5.22
N GLY A 195 -8.96 -13.27 4.22
CA GLY A 195 -9.41 -11.88 4.40
C GLY A 195 -10.86 -11.76 4.88
N ARG A 196 -11.71 -12.74 4.55
CA ARG A 196 -13.11 -12.79 5.02
C ARG A 196 -13.23 -13.29 6.45
N LYS A 197 -12.36 -14.24 6.86
CA LYS A 197 -12.42 -14.89 8.17
C LYS A 197 -11.72 -14.11 9.28
N HIS A 198 -10.58 -13.47 9.01
CA HIS A 198 -9.70 -12.95 10.07
C HIS A 198 -9.67 -11.43 10.23
N ALA A 199 -9.98 -10.66 9.20
CA ALA A 199 -10.07 -9.22 9.33
C ALA A 199 -10.84 -8.63 8.16
N LYS A 200 -11.66 -7.63 8.41
CA LYS A 200 -12.30 -6.80 7.37
C LYS A 200 -11.20 -6.08 6.56
N SER A 201 -10.69 -6.74 5.52
CA SER A 201 -9.73 -6.15 4.59
C SER A 201 -10.46 -5.55 3.40
N THR A 202 -9.98 -4.42 2.91
CA THR A 202 -10.59 -3.74 1.75
C THR A 202 -10.27 -4.43 0.42
N GLY A 203 -9.24 -5.30 0.39
CA GLY A 203 -8.71 -5.89 -0.84
C GLY A 203 -8.08 -4.87 -1.80
N MET A 204 -7.72 -3.69 -1.30
CA MET A 204 -7.17 -2.61 -2.12
C MET A 204 -5.65 -2.51 -2.02
N GLY A 205 -5.03 -2.99 -0.93
CA GLY A 205 -3.62 -2.78 -0.67
C GLY A 205 -2.70 -3.30 -1.77
N LEU A 206 -2.74 -4.58 -2.08
CA LEU A 206 -1.91 -5.20 -3.12
C LEU A 206 -2.27 -4.70 -4.53
N TYR A 207 -3.54 -4.38 -4.77
CA TYR A 207 -3.96 -3.74 -6.03
C TYR A 207 -3.28 -2.38 -6.25
N ILE A 208 -3.22 -1.54 -5.21
CA ILE A 208 -2.54 -0.23 -5.29
C ILE A 208 -1.04 -0.43 -5.51
N ILE A 209 -0.42 -1.39 -4.81
CA ILE A 209 1.01 -1.71 -4.98
C ILE A 209 1.30 -2.14 -6.41
N ASP A 210 0.52 -3.06 -6.99
CA ASP A 210 0.71 -3.53 -8.37
C ASP A 210 0.61 -2.38 -9.38
N ASN A 211 -0.37 -1.47 -9.21
CA ASN A 211 -0.49 -0.29 -10.04
C ASN A 211 0.73 0.64 -9.91
N LEU A 212 1.20 0.88 -8.69
CA LEU A 212 2.38 1.72 -8.43
C LEU A 212 3.65 1.11 -9.01
N CYS A 213 3.86 -0.20 -8.82
CA CYS A 213 5.00 -0.91 -9.41
C CYS A 213 5.04 -0.72 -10.93
N ARG A 214 3.91 -0.91 -11.61
CA ARG A 214 3.83 -0.71 -13.07
C ARG A 214 4.15 0.73 -13.48
N GLN A 215 3.69 1.72 -12.73
CA GLN A 215 3.90 3.14 -13.06
C GLN A 215 5.34 3.60 -12.76
N LEU A 216 5.96 3.08 -11.71
CA LEU A 216 7.33 3.36 -11.32
C LEU A 216 8.37 2.51 -12.09
N GLY A 217 7.93 1.59 -12.97
CA GLY A 217 8.80 0.69 -13.70
C GLY A 217 9.38 -0.44 -12.85
N HIS A 218 8.77 -0.72 -11.70
CA HIS A 218 9.09 -1.86 -10.84
C HIS A 218 8.29 -3.10 -11.23
N LYS A 219 8.74 -4.26 -10.75
CA LYS A 219 8.01 -5.52 -10.84
C LYS A 219 7.54 -5.90 -9.45
N LEU A 220 6.41 -6.58 -9.39
CA LEU A 220 5.88 -7.17 -8.16
C LEU A 220 5.78 -8.67 -8.39
N ASP A 221 6.43 -9.45 -7.54
CA ASP A 221 6.27 -10.90 -7.49
C ASP A 221 5.82 -11.34 -6.11
N ILE A 222 4.98 -12.38 -6.06
CA ILE A 222 4.42 -12.90 -4.82
C ILE A 222 4.53 -14.42 -4.84
N THR A 223 5.31 -14.94 -3.91
CA THR A 223 5.41 -16.37 -3.68
C THR A 223 4.89 -16.70 -2.29
N SER A 224 4.14 -17.77 -2.18
CA SER A 224 3.54 -18.14 -0.89
C SER A 224 3.27 -19.64 -0.81
N LYS A 225 3.31 -20.15 0.42
CA LYS A 225 2.89 -21.52 0.76
C LYS A 225 2.03 -21.47 2.01
N VAL A 226 0.85 -22.08 1.92
CA VAL A 226 -0.14 -22.10 3.02
C VAL A 226 0.49 -22.66 4.28
N ASP A 227 0.26 -21.98 5.40
CA ASP A 227 0.76 -22.28 6.73
C ASP A 227 2.31 -22.27 6.88
N GLU A 228 3.03 -21.70 5.90
CA GLU A 228 4.48 -21.59 5.97
C GLU A 228 4.98 -20.16 5.80
N TYR A 229 4.65 -19.49 4.67
CA TYR A 229 5.15 -18.15 4.42
C TYR A 229 4.39 -17.41 3.31
N THR A 230 4.53 -16.09 3.32
CA THR A 230 4.34 -15.22 2.14
C THR A 230 5.58 -14.38 1.94
N ASP A 231 6.10 -14.35 0.72
CA ASP A 231 7.22 -13.51 0.29
C ASP A 231 6.75 -12.62 -0.86
N VAL A 232 6.93 -11.32 -0.68
CA VAL A 232 6.60 -10.27 -1.66
C VAL A 232 7.89 -9.58 -2.05
N SER A 233 8.20 -9.58 -3.35
CA SER A 233 9.40 -8.94 -3.89
C SER A 233 9.11 -8.01 -5.05
#